data_2fced56cdaa6e9088a96145cd3e6d6fb
#
_entry.id   2fced56cdaa6e9088a96145cd3e6d6fb
#
_cell.length_a   1.000
_cell.length_b   1.000
_cell.length_c   1.000
_cell.angle_alpha   90.00
_cell.angle_beta   90.00
_cell.angle_gamma   90.00
#
_symmetry.space_group_name_H-M   'P 1'
#
loop_
_entity.id
_entity.type
_entity.pdbx_description
1 polymer ?
#
loop_
_entity_poly.entity_id
_entity_poly.type
_entity_poly.pdbx_seq_one_letter_code
_entity_poly.pdbx_strand_id
1 'polypeptide(L)'
;MEKNFTTRTGLIIGDEGINKLKNSNVIVFGVGGVGNLTIVDFDDVDITNINRQLPALHSTVGKYKVEVMKDRILDINPDINIKAIREVYNKDTSESILCENYDYVVDAIDMVTSKIHLIETCKNKGLEIISSMGMGNKLDPTKIEVTDIHKTTICPLARVMRKELKDRKIKKLKVVYSTEQPKELKKKILNGKKVTPGSVSFVPSVGGLIIASVVINDLLNKK
;
A
#
# COMPACT_ATOMS: atom_id res chain seq x y z
N MET A 1 1.27 32.85 12.46
CA MET A 1 0.75 31.51 12.06
C MET A 1 1.15 30.55 13.16
N GLU A 2 0.19 29.93 13.79
CA GLU A 2 0.43 28.92 14.82
C GLU A 2 1.07 27.68 14.18
N LYS A 3 2.18 27.22 14.76
CA LYS A 3 2.93 26.08 14.20
C LYS A 3 2.21 24.76 14.55
N ASN A 4 1.94 23.94 13.56
CA ASN A 4 1.39 22.61 13.72
C ASN A 4 2.12 21.59 12.83
N PHE A 5 1.76 20.32 12.88
CA PHE A 5 2.43 19.24 12.13
C PHE A 5 2.30 19.37 10.61
N THR A 6 1.29 20.10 10.09
CA THR A 6 1.11 20.35 8.65
C THR A 6 1.81 21.61 8.16
N THR A 7 2.36 22.46 9.04
CA THR A 7 2.93 23.77 8.67
C THR A 7 3.95 23.67 7.53
N ARG A 8 4.89 22.74 7.61
CA ARG A 8 5.95 22.61 6.57
C ARG A 8 5.40 22.09 5.24
N THR A 9 4.43 21.20 5.28
CA THR A 9 3.73 20.71 4.09
C THR A 9 2.92 21.84 3.45
N GLY A 10 2.23 22.64 4.25
CA GLY A 10 1.47 23.81 3.80
C GLY A 10 2.31 24.86 3.06
N LEU A 11 3.61 25.00 3.38
CA LEU A 11 4.51 25.87 2.62
C LEU A 11 4.69 25.44 1.14
N ILE A 12 4.44 24.17 0.84
CA ILE A 12 4.60 23.62 -0.52
C ILE A 12 3.26 23.55 -1.25
N ILE A 13 2.20 23.03 -0.57
CA ILE A 13 0.91 22.76 -1.23
C ILE A 13 -0.18 23.80 -0.91
N GLY A 14 0.11 24.78 -0.04
CA GLY A 14 -0.84 25.81 0.40
C GLY A 14 -1.93 25.27 1.32
N ASP A 15 -2.74 26.20 1.85
CA ASP A 15 -3.87 25.85 2.73
C ASP A 15 -4.97 25.08 1.96
N GLU A 16 -5.18 25.41 0.69
CA GLU A 16 -6.12 24.71 -0.17
C GLU A 16 -5.71 23.23 -0.33
N GLY A 17 -4.44 22.94 -0.58
CA GLY A 17 -3.92 21.58 -0.67
C GLY A 17 -4.06 20.82 0.66
N ILE A 18 -3.79 21.47 1.79
CA ILE A 18 -3.98 20.88 3.12
C ILE A 18 -5.46 20.53 3.34
N ASN A 19 -6.38 21.46 3.02
CA ASN A 19 -7.82 21.23 3.19
C ASN A 19 -8.32 20.11 2.28
N LYS A 20 -7.83 20.04 1.05
CA LYS A 20 -8.17 18.97 0.10
C LYS A 20 -7.76 17.59 0.63
N LEU A 21 -6.54 17.47 1.15
CA LEU A 21 -6.07 16.22 1.76
C LEU A 21 -6.84 15.87 3.04
N LYS A 22 -7.19 16.83 3.88
CA LYS A 22 -8.00 16.61 5.08
C LYS A 22 -9.40 16.06 4.78
N ASN A 23 -9.97 16.43 3.64
CA ASN A 23 -11.31 15.97 3.21
C ASN A 23 -11.26 14.71 2.32
N SER A 24 -10.07 14.21 2.00
CA SER A 24 -9.92 13.01 1.18
C SER A 24 -10.10 11.75 2.02
N ASN A 25 -10.75 10.74 1.44
CA ASN A 25 -11.00 9.43 2.03
C ASN A 25 -10.20 8.34 1.31
N VAL A 26 -9.21 7.77 1.97
CA VAL A 26 -8.30 6.78 1.38
C VAL A 26 -8.39 5.46 2.12
N ILE A 27 -8.47 4.36 1.37
CA ILE A 27 -8.36 3.02 1.95
C ILE A 27 -7.03 2.38 1.53
N VAL A 28 -6.34 1.78 2.50
CA VAL A 28 -5.05 1.13 2.30
C VAL A 28 -5.13 -0.33 2.76
N PHE A 29 -4.92 -1.22 1.82
CA PHE A 29 -4.71 -2.64 2.07
C PHE A 29 -3.21 -2.90 2.23
N GLY A 30 -2.76 -3.05 3.51
CA GLY A 30 -1.34 -2.95 3.89
C GLY A 30 -0.96 -1.50 4.21
N VAL A 31 -0.43 -1.18 5.33
CA VAL A 31 -0.55 0.07 6.11
C VAL A 31 0.15 1.34 5.58
N GLY A 32 -0.55 2.53 5.52
CA GLY A 32 -0.04 3.90 5.27
C GLY A 32 -1.16 4.95 5.14
N GLY A 33 -0.96 6.30 5.30
CA GLY A 33 -2.06 7.21 5.55
C GLY A 33 -2.16 8.61 4.94
N VAL A 34 -3.41 9.16 4.88
CA VAL A 34 -3.83 10.54 4.57
C VAL A 34 -5.20 10.79 5.22
N GLY A 35 -5.64 12.01 5.46
CA GLY A 35 -6.95 12.54 5.86
C GLY A 35 -7.92 11.63 6.63
N ASN A 36 -9.00 11.18 5.99
CA ASN A 36 -9.81 10.06 6.48
C ASN A 36 -9.16 8.78 5.97
N LEU A 37 -8.84 7.87 6.87
CA LEU A 37 -8.03 6.71 6.55
C LEU A 37 -8.68 5.42 7.00
N THR A 38 -8.90 4.51 6.08
CA THR A 38 -9.22 3.12 6.39
C THR A 38 -7.99 2.26 6.14
N ILE A 39 -7.60 1.47 7.13
CA ILE A 39 -6.51 0.51 7.03
C ILE A 39 -7.04 -0.91 7.19
N VAL A 40 -6.64 -1.80 6.29
CA VAL A 40 -7.10 -3.19 6.27
C VAL A 40 -5.90 -4.12 6.28
N ASP A 41 -5.78 -4.95 7.30
CA ASP A 41 -4.77 -6.00 7.41
C ASP A 41 -5.26 -7.05 8.42
N PHE A 42 -5.09 -8.33 8.17
CA PHE A 42 -5.52 -9.40 9.09
C PHE A 42 -4.40 -9.96 9.95
N ASP A 43 -3.15 -9.63 9.60
CA ASP A 43 -1.95 -10.20 10.23
C ASP A 43 -1.68 -9.64 11.62
N ASP A 44 -1.00 -10.45 12.40
CA ASP A 44 -0.28 -10.03 13.59
C ASP A 44 1.14 -9.59 13.22
N VAL A 45 1.76 -8.80 14.10
CA VAL A 45 3.16 -8.44 13.98
C VAL A 45 4.03 -9.66 14.28
N ASP A 46 4.79 -10.12 13.30
CA ASP A 46 5.76 -11.20 13.45
C ASP A 46 7.17 -10.64 13.68
N ILE A 47 8.00 -11.37 14.45
CA ILE A 47 9.39 -10.98 14.75
C ILE A 47 10.20 -10.74 13.46
N THR A 48 9.92 -11.49 12.39
CA THR A 48 10.59 -11.36 11.09
C THR A 48 10.15 -10.11 10.30
N ASN A 49 9.15 -9.37 10.78
CA ASN A 49 8.70 -8.11 10.17
C ASN A 49 9.56 -6.91 10.63
N ILE A 50 10.27 -7.02 11.76
CA ILE A 50 11.04 -5.93 12.38
C ILE A 50 12.06 -5.32 11.40
N ASN A 51 12.58 -6.14 10.52
CA ASN A 51 13.59 -5.67 9.56
C ASN A 51 13.08 -4.67 8.50
N ARG A 52 11.72 -4.51 8.34
CA ARG A 52 11.18 -3.69 7.23
C ARG A 52 9.80 -3.06 7.43
N GLN A 53 9.02 -3.50 8.42
CA GLN A 53 7.65 -2.99 8.61
C GLN A 53 7.59 -2.02 9.79
N LEU A 54 7.03 -0.82 9.58
CA LEU A 54 6.90 0.23 10.59
C LEU A 54 6.16 -0.21 11.87
N PRO A 55 5.09 -1.04 11.82
CA PRO A 55 4.40 -1.51 13.02
C PRO A 55 5.22 -2.49 13.84
N ALA A 56 6.30 -3.06 13.26
CA ALA A 56 7.01 -4.17 13.87
C ALA A 56 8.18 -3.69 14.75
N LEU A 57 8.01 -3.79 16.04
CA LEU A 57 8.98 -3.57 17.10
C LEU A 57 8.96 -4.76 18.05
N HIS A 58 10.00 -4.96 18.86
CA HIS A 58 9.99 -5.99 19.90
C HIS A 58 8.78 -5.87 20.84
N SER A 59 8.35 -4.63 21.15
CA SER A 59 7.20 -4.34 22.01
C SER A 59 5.84 -4.56 21.35
N THR A 60 5.80 -4.77 20.02
CA THR A 60 4.55 -4.93 19.26
C THR A 60 4.38 -6.35 18.69
N VAL A 61 5.39 -7.21 18.76
CA VAL A 61 5.29 -8.62 18.31
C VAL A 61 4.08 -9.30 18.97
N GLY A 62 3.26 -9.96 18.16
CA GLY A 62 2.02 -10.62 18.56
C GLY A 62 0.78 -9.71 18.64
N LYS A 63 0.93 -8.38 18.47
CA LYS A 63 -0.21 -7.47 18.38
C LYS A 63 -0.71 -7.40 16.94
N TYR A 64 -1.98 -7.03 16.75
CA TYR A 64 -2.57 -6.83 15.42
C TYR A 64 -1.94 -5.63 14.71
N LYS A 65 -1.50 -5.82 13.46
CA LYS A 65 -0.84 -4.75 12.68
C LYS A 65 -1.72 -3.51 12.56
N VAL A 66 -3.01 -3.68 12.31
CA VAL A 66 -3.95 -2.57 12.17
C VAL A 66 -4.08 -1.74 13.44
N GLU A 67 -4.10 -2.37 14.62
CA GLU A 67 -4.21 -1.64 15.89
C GLU A 67 -2.92 -0.89 16.22
N VAL A 68 -1.76 -1.52 16.05
CA VAL A 68 -0.45 -0.86 16.23
C VAL A 68 -0.32 0.37 15.33
N MET A 69 -0.78 0.26 14.09
CA MET A 69 -0.71 1.38 13.16
C MET A 69 -1.76 2.45 13.46
N LYS A 70 -2.95 2.08 13.89
CA LYS A 70 -3.97 3.02 14.35
C LYS A 70 -3.43 3.89 15.49
N ASP A 71 -2.86 3.27 16.52
CA ASP A 71 -2.27 3.99 17.66
C ASP A 71 -1.17 4.96 17.20
N ARG A 72 -0.28 4.51 16.31
CA ARG A 72 0.76 5.36 15.74
C ARG A 72 0.20 6.53 14.93
N ILE A 73 -0.84 6.32 14.15
CA ILE A 73 -1.45 7.36 13.32
C ILE A 73 -2.16 8.39 14.20
N LEU A 74 -2.83 7.97 15.27
CA LEU A 74 -3.46 8.86 16.25
C LEU A 74 -2.41 9.66 17.04
N ASP A 75 -1.23 9.11 17.31
CA ASP A 75 -0.12 9.83 17.92
C ASP A 75 0.47 10.91 16.99
N ILE A 76 0.43 10.70 15.67
CA ILE A 76 0.84 11.69 14.65
C ILE A 76 -0.23 12.77 14.46
N ASN A 77 -1.49 12.36 14.37
CA ASN A 77 -2.64 13.26 14.17
C ASN A 77 -3.83 12.78 15.00
N PRO A 78 -4.04 13.36 16.21
CA PRO A 78 -5.15 12.96 17.09
C PRO A 78 -6.54 13.18 16.50
N ASP A 79 -6.66 14.10 15.56
CA ASP A 79 -7.95 14.52 14.97
C ASP A 79 -8.31 13.72 13.70
N ILE A 80 -7.48 12.75 13.30
CA ILE A 80 -7.74 11.95 12.10
C ILE A 80 -8.91 10.98 12.31
N ASN A 81 -9.81 10.91 11.33
CA ASN A 81 -10.80 9.84 11.29
C ASN A 81 -10.16 8.56 10.75
N ILE A 82 -9.80 7.63 11.64
CA ILE A 82 -9.17 6.36 11.28
C ILE A 82 -10.05 5.16 11.58
N LYS A 83 -10.25 4.31 10.57
CA LYS A 83 -10.93 3.02 10.68
C LYS A 83 -9.90 1.89 10.48
N ALA A 84 -9.70 1.07 11.50
CA ALA A 84 -8.85 -0.11 11.44
C ALA A 84 -9.73 -1.37 11.26
N ILE A 85 -9.51 -2.12 10.19
CA ILE A 85 -10.27 -3.32 9.86
C ILE A 85 -9.32 -4.51 9.89
N ARG A 86 -9.50 -5.40 10.88
CA ARG A 86 -8.78 -6.67 10.97
C ARG A 86 -9.54 -7.73 10.18
N GLU A 87 -9.34 -7.76 8.88
CA GLU A 87 -10.05 -8.70 8.02
C GLU A 87 -9.21 -9.08 6.80
N VAL A 88 -9.39 -10.31 6.30
CA VAL A 88 -8.85 -10.73 5.00
C VAL A 88 -9.73 -10.16 3.91
N TYR A 89 -9.15 -9.36 3.00
CA TYR A 89 -9.88 -8.94 1.81
C TYR A 89 -10.02 -10.12 0.83
N ASN A 90 -11.26 -10.45 0.49
CA ASN A 90 -11.62 -11.44 -0.51
C ASN A 90 -13.01 -11.10 -1.12
N LYS A 91 -13.58 -12.01 -1.92
CA LYS A 91 -14.87 -11.81 -2.55
C LYS A 91 -16.01 -11.62 -1.53
N ASP A 92 -15.97 -12.34 -0.44
CA ASP A 92 -17.07 -12.36 0.54
C ASP A 92 -17.04 -11.11 1.44
N THR A 93 -15.84 -10.57 1.71
CA THR A 93 -15.64 -9.38 2.56
C THR A 93 -15.57 -8.07 1.77
N SER A 94 -15.51 -8.13 0.44
CA SER A 94 -15.27 -6.97 -0.42
C SER A 94 -16.34 -5.88 -0.27
N GLU A 95 -17.62 -6.24 -0.22
CA GLU A 95 -18.72 -5.29 -0.14
C GLU A 95 -18.75 -4.56 1.22
N SER A 96 -18.48 -5.27 2.33
CA SER A 96 -18.42 -4.68 3.68
C SER A 96 -17.22 -3.77 3.87
N ILE A 97 -16.08 -4.09 3.21
CA ILE A 97 -14.85 -3.29 3.30
C ILE A 97 -14.90 -2.08 2.38
N LEU A 98 -15.41 -2.25 1.14
CA LEU A 98 -15.54 -1.17 0.15
C LEU A 98 -16.94 -0.53 0.16
N CYS A 99 -17.55 -0.36 1.35
CA CYS A 99 -18.90 0.18 1.52
C CYS A 99 -18.95 1.72 1.54
N GLU A 100 -17.80 2.39 1.73
CA GLU A 100 -17.71 3.84 1.79
C GLU A 100 -17.28 4.45 0.45
N ASN A 101 -17.48 5.75 0.29
CA ASN A 101 -16.97 6.50 -0.86
C ASN A 101 -15.49 6.81 -0.66
N TYR A 102 -14.62 6.00 -1.24
CA TYR A 102 -13.18 6.23 -1.22
C TYR A 102 -12.74 7.05 -2.43
N ASP A 103 -11.90 8.07 -2.19
CA ASP A 103 -11.26 8.84 -3.26
C ASP A 103 -10.11 8.10 -3.89
N TYR A 104 -9.47 7.22 -3.11
CA TYR A 104 -8.32 6.45 -3.57
C TYR A 104 -8.17 5.12 -2.83
N VAL A 105 -7.75 4.09 -3.56
CA VAL A 105 -7.47 2.76 -3.03
C VAL A 105 -5.98 2.45 -3.21
N VAL A 106 -5.32 2.02 -2.14
CA VAL A 106 -3.93 1.55 -2.18
C VAL A 106 -3.92 0.04 -1.96
N ASP A 107 -3.41 -0.68 -2.94
CA ASP A 107 -3.26 -2.13 -2.89
C ASP A 107 -1.81 -2.53 -2.64
N ALA A 108 -1.51 -2.95 -1.43
CA ALA A 108 -0.25 -3.59 -1.05
C ALA A 108 -0.44 -5.04 -0.56
N ILE A 109 -1.54 -5.68 -0.96
CA ILE A 109 -1.80 -7.10 -0.68
C ILE A 109 -0.76 -7.98 -1.38
N ASP A 110 -0.29 -9.02 -0.73
CA ASP A 110 0.64 -10.01 -1.31
C ASP A 110 -0.07 -11.22 -1.94
N MET A 111 -1.29 -11.53 -1.50
CA MET A 111 -2.11 -12.61 -2.03
C MET A 111 -2.67 -12.25 -3.42
N VAL A 112 -2.19 -12.95 -4.45
CA VAL A 112 -2.51 -12.67 -5.86
C VAL A 112 -4.02 -12.68 -6.14
N THR A 113 -4.76 -13.65 -5.61
CA THR A 113 -6.21 -13.77 -5.82
C THR A 113 -6.97 -12.57 -5.26
N SER A 114 -6.67 -12.17 -4.04
CA SER A 114 -7.26 -10.99 -3.39
C SER A 114 -6.89 -9.69 -4.12
N LYS A 115 -5.62 -9.57 -4.53
CA LYS A 115 -5.13 -8.43 -5.31
C LYS A 115 -5.89 -8.28 -6.63
N ILE A 116 -6.07 -9.37 -7.39
CA ILE A 116 -6.82 -9.35 -8.65
C ILE A 116 -8.27 -8.95 -8.41
N HIS A 117 -8.93 -9.55 -7.42
CA HIS A 117 -10.31 -9.24 -7.07
C HIS A 117 -10.49 -7.78 -6.66
N LEU A 118 -9.58 -7.24 -5.84
CA LEU A 118 -9.60 -5.83 -5.43
C LEU A 118 -9.50 -4.89 -6.63
N ILE A 119 -8.54 -5.15 -7.52
CA ILE A 119 -8.34 -4.33 -8.73
C ILE A 119 -9.59 -4.37 -9.62
N GLU A 120 -10.15 -5.55 -9.86
CA GLU A 120 -11.36 -5.72 -10.67
C GLU A 120 -12.55 -4.99 -10.05
N THR A 121 -12.77 -5.15 -8.74
CA THR A 121 -13.82 -4.44 -7.99
C THR A 121 -13.67 -2.92 -8.07
N CYS A 122 -12.46 -2.40 -7.87
CA CYS A 122 -12.21 -0.97 -7.99
C CYS A 122 -12.49 -0.45 -9.41
N LYS A 123 -12.07 -1.17 -10.45
CA LYS A 123 -12.34 -0.78 -11.84
C LYS A 123 -13.83 -0.77 -12.16
N ASN A 124 -14.57 -1.76 -11.66
CA ASN A 124 -16.02 -1.83 -11.85
C ASN A 124 -16.79 -0.73 -11.09
N LYS A 125 -16.30 -0.33 -9.91
CA LYS A 125 -16.86 0.76 -9.10
C LYS A 125 -16.36 2.15 -9.53
N GLY A 126 -15.44 2.27 -10.49
CA GLY A 126 -14.83 3.55 -10.91
C GLY A 126 -13.89 4.17 -9.87
N LEU A 127 -13.39 3.39 -8.91
CA LEU A 127 -12.47 3.85 -7.89
C LEU A 127 -11.03 3.94 -8.43
N GLU A 128 -10.36 5.04 -8.10
CA GLU A 128 -8.93 5.17 -8.39
C GLU A 128 -8.12 4.21 -7.52
N ILE A 129 -7.20 3.50 -8.16
CA ILE A 129 -6.37 2.48 -7.48
C ILE A 129 -4.92 2.51 -7.97
N ILE A 130 -3.99 2.39 -7.02
CA ILE A 130 -2.57 2.09 -7.26
C ILE A 130 -2.19 0.77 -6.58
N SER A 131 -1.41 -0.06 -7.26
CA SER A 131 -1.04 -1.38 -6.76
C SER A 131 0.47 -1.54 -6.64
N SER A 132 0.94 -2.00 -5.48
CA SER A 132 2.33 -2.37 -5.25
C SER A 132 2.63 -3.73 -5.87
N MET A 133 3.71 -3.82 -6.63
CA MET A 133 4.23 -5.09 -7.11
C MET A 133 5.29 -5.65 -6.15
N GLY A 134 5.93 -6.77 -6.50
CA GLY A 134 6.88 -7.45 -5.61
C GLY A 134 8.14 -6.64 -5.33
N MET A 135 8.41 -6.38 -4.04
CA MET A 135 9.60 -5.68 -3.53
C MET A 135 10.62 -6.62 -2.89
N GLY A 136 10.34 -7.92 -2.83
CA GLY A 136 11.27 -8.92 -2.28
C GLY A 136 12.45 -9.24 -3.19
N ASN A 137 13.55 -9.74 -2.57
CA ASN A 137 14.79 -10.14 -3.24
C ASN A 137 15.49 -8.99 -3.99
N LYS A 138 15.43 -7.77 -3.44
CA LYS A 138 15.97 -6.55 -4.05
C LYS A 138 16.78 -5.73 -3.04
N LEU A 139 17.75 -4.98 -3.54
CA LEU A 139 18.67 -4.17 -2.73
C LEU A 139 18.79 -2.72 -3.22
N ASP A 140 18.26 -2.40 -4.39
CA ASP A 140 18.39 -1.07 -4.99
C ASP A 140 17.03 -0.35 -5.04
N PRO A 141 16.73 0.54 -4.08
CA PRO A 141 15.47 1.27 -4.06
C PRO A 141 15.38 2.34 -5.17
N THR A 142 16.52 2.73 -5.79
CA THR A 142 16.52 3.73 -6.87
C THR A 142 15.93 3.17 -8.18
N LYS A 143 15.77 1.86 -8.27
CA LYS A 143 15.14 1.16 -9.41
C LYS A 143 13.63 0.99 -9.26
N ILE A 144 13.02 1.67 -8.30
CA ILE A 144 11.57 1.65 -8.13
C ILE A 144 10.94 2.71 -9.03
N GLU A 145 9.97 2.30 -9.81
CA GLU A 145 9.27 3.12 -10.80
C GLU A 145 7.76 3.08 -10.63
N VAL A 146 7.10 4.17 -11.04
CA VAL A 146 5.65 4.27 -11.21
C VAL A 146 5.32 4.13 -12.68
N THR A 147 4.48 3.17 -13.05
CA THR A 147 4.10 2.96 -14.44
C THR A 147 2.75 2.26 -14.59
N ASP A 148 2.32 2.03 -15.82
CA ASP A 148 1.20 1.13 -16.10
C ASP A 148 1.64 -0.34 -16.01
N ILE A 149 0.77 -1.22 -15.47
CA ILE A 149 1.07 -2.65 -15.32
C ILE A 149 1.56 -3.29 -16.62
N HIS A 150 1.00 -2.91 -17.76
CA HIS A 150 1.36 -3.47 -19.06
C HIS A 150 2.74 -3.04 -19.58
N LYS A 151 3.33 -1.99 -18.99
CA LYS A 151 4.69 -1.52 -19.28
C LYS A 151 5.75 -2.11 -18.35
N THR A 152 5.34 -2.85 -17.31
CA THR A 152 6.29 -3.46 -16.37
C THR A 152 7.13 -4.55 -17.04
N THR A 153 8.36 -4.72 -16.56
CA THR A 153 9.30 -5.76 -17.02
C THR A 153 9.66 -6.69 -15.84
N ILE A 154 10.64 -7.49 -15.93
CA ILE A 154 11.41 -8.23 -14.90
C ILE A 154 10.62 -8.82 -13.71
N CYS A 155 9.72 -8.06 -13.06
CA CYS A 155 9.05 -8.46 -11.82
C CYS A 155 8.15 -9.71 -12.02
N PRO A 156 8.39 -10.83 -11.30
CA PRO A 156 7.59 -12.06 -11.44
C PRO A 156 6.10 -11.84 -11.09
N LEU A 157 5.81 -11.10 -10.02
CA LEU A 157 4.42 -10.78 -9.64
C LEU A 157 3.73 -9.96 -10.73
N ALA A 158 4.38 -8.91 -11.25
CA ALA A 158 3.82 -8.10 -12.32
C ALA A 158 3.54 -8.93 -13.60
N ARG A 159 4.36 -9.94 -13.90
CA ARG A 159 4.12 -10.86 -15.03
C ARG A 159 2.82 -11.65 -14.86
N VAL A 160 2.57 -12.17 -13.66
CA VAL A 160 1.31 -12.86 -13.33
C VAL A 160 0.14 -11.89 -13.45
N MET A 161 0.26 -10.71 -12.82
CA MET A 161 -0.79 -9.69 -12.83
C MET A 161 -1.14 -9.23 -14.26
N ARG A 162 -0.16 -9.00 -15.14
CA ARG A 162 -0.41 -8.65 -16.55
C ARG A 162 -1.26 -9.68 -17.27
N LYS A 163 -0.96 -10.97 -17.08
CA LYS A 163 -1.75 -12.05 -17.68
C LYS A 163 -3.18 -12.04 -17.17
N GLU A 164 -3.36 -12.08 -15.86
CA GLU A 164 -4.68 -12.15 -15.22
C GLU A 164 -5.55 -10.92 -15.54
N LEU A 165 -4.97 -9.72 -15.56
CA LEU A 165 -5.68 -8.50 -15.87
C LEU A 165 -6.04 -8.36 -17.35
N LYS A 166 -5.19 -8.89 -18.26
CA LYS A 166 -5.49 -8.96 -19.68
C LYS A 166 -6.70 -9.86 -19.95
N ASP A 167 -6.77 -11.03 -19.32
CA ASP A 167 -7.87 -11.97 -19.46
C ASP A 167 -9.20 -11.34 -18.94
N ARG A 168 -9.14 -10.43 -17.97
CA ARG A 168 -10.27 -9.65 -17.44
C ARG A 168 -10.52 -8.33 -18.18
N LYS A 169 -9.83 -8.08 -19.30
CA LYS A 169 -9.96 -6.86 -20.13
C LYS A 169 -9.65 -5.56 -19.39
N ILE A 170 -8.87 -5.60 -18.31
CA ILE A 170 -8.41 -4.42 -17.57
C ILE A 170 -7.21 -3.82 -18.32
N LYS A 171 -7.45 -2.68 -18.98
CA LYS A 171 -6.49 -2.05 -19.91
C LYS A 171 -5.45 -1.19 -19.24
N LYS A 172 -5.72 -0.67 -18.03
CA LYS A 172 -4.83 0.26 -17.31
C LYS A 172 -4.86 0.00 -15.82
N LEU A 173 -3.69 -0.05 -15.21
CA LEU A 173 -3.51 -0.08 -13.78
C LEU A 173 -2.21 0.62 -13.42
N LYS A 174 -2.27 1.68 -12.62
CA LYS A 174 -1.09 2.34 -12.06
C LYS A 174 -0.43 1.42 -11.03
N VAL A 175 0.86 1.18 -11.18
CA VAL A 175 1.61 0.30 -10.29
C VAL A 175 2.94 0.91 -9.87
N VAL A 176 3.41 0.51 -8.69
CA VAL A 176 4.77 0.75 -8.22
C VAL A 176 5.51 -0.58 -8.25
N TYR A 177 6.62 -0.65 -8.97
CA TYR A 177 7.42 -1.86 -9.10
C TYR A 177 8.89 -1.52 -9.22
N SER A 178 9.76 -2.52 -9.03
CA SER A 178 11.21 -2.33 -9.21
C SER A 178 11.68 -3.01 -10.49
N THR A 179 12.50 -2.30 -11.26
CA THR A 179 13.20 -2.79 -12.45
C THR A 179 14.49 -3.57 -12.13
N GLU A 180 14.82 -3.72 -10.84
CA GLU A 180 15.95 -4.53 -10.40
C GLU A 180 15.68 -6.02 -10.64
N GLN A 181 16.67 -6.75 -11.16
CA GLN A 181 16.64 -8.21 -11.21
C GLN A 181 16.61 -8.77 -9.78
N PRO A 182 15.68 -9.70 -9.45
CA PRO A 182 15.69 -10.34 -8.14
C PRO A 182 17.01 -11.02 -7.86
N LYS A 183 17.56 -10.79 -6.68
CA LYS A 183 18.79 -11.44 -6.22
C LYS A 183 18.54 -12.90 -5.90
N GLU A 184 19.53 -13.74 -6.15
CA GLU A 184 19.52 -15.11 -5.65
C GLU A 184 19.61 -15.13 -4.12
N LEU A 185 18.80 -16.00 -3.52
CA LEU A 185 18.80 -16.17 -2.07
C LEU A 185 20.03 -16.99 -1.64
N LYS A 186 20.86 -16.42 -0.77
CA LYS A 186 21.99 -17.14 -0.17
C LYS A 186 21.54 -18.28 0.76
N LYS A 187 20.33 -18.17 1.34
CA LYS A 187 19.66 -19.19 2.15
C LYS A 187 18.21 -19.27 1.73
N LYS A 188 17.64 -20.47 1.69
CA LYS A 188 16.23 -20.70 1.37
C LYS A 188 15.48 -21.13 2.62
N ILE A 189 14.40 -20.43 2.95
CA ILE A 189 13.45 -20.83 4.00
C ILE A 189 12.16 -21.20 3.27
N LEU A 190 11.65 -22.41 3.54
CA LEU A 190 10.42 -22.91 2.96
C LEU A 190 9.24 -22.59 3.89
N ASN A 191 8.19 -22.07 3.32
CA ASN A 191 6.86 -21.98 3.94
C ASN A 191 5.91 -22.86 3.10
N GLY A 192 5.67 -24.07 3.57
CA GLY A 192 5.07 -25.14 2.78
C GLY A 192 5.90 -25.46 1.52
N LYS A 193 5.28 -25.34 0.35
CA LYS A 193 5.95 -25.54 -0.96
C LYS A 193 6.60 -24.27 -1.54
N LYS A 194 6.43 -23.12 -0.88
CA LYS A 194 6.93 -21.83 -1.39
C LYS A 194 8.21 -21.42 -0.68
N VAL A 195 9.13 -20.83 -1.44
CA VAL A 195 10.33 -20.17 -0.88
C VAL A 195 9.94 -18.78 -0.37
N THR A 196 10.26 -18.49 0.88
CA THR A 196 10.06 -17.15 1.45
C THR A 196 11.00 -16.15 0.79
N PRO A 197 10.50 -15.03 0.23
CA PRO A 197 11.36 -14.02 -0.36
C PRO A 197 12.18 -13.30 0.71
N GLY A 198 13.42 -12.98 0.40
CA GLY A 198 14.25 -12.10 1.23
C GLY A 198 13.74 -10.66 1.15
N SER A 199 13.97 -9.88 2.20
CA SER A 199 13.63 -8.47 2.24
C SER A 199 14.62 -7.67 3.07
N VAL A 200 14.74 -6.38 2.75
CA VAL A 200 15.55 -5.38 3.47
C VAL A 200 14.69 -4.18 3.83
N SER A 201 15.15 -3.36 4.79
CA SER A 201 14.35 -2.25 5.33
C SER A 201 13.98 -1.18 4.29
N PHE A 202 14.90 -0.85 3.39
CA PHE A 202 14.80 0.34 2.55
C PHE A 202 14.03 0.13 1.24
N VAL A 203 13.98 -1.08 0.66
CA VAL A 203 13.30 -1.28 -0.64
C VAL A 203 11.77 -1.20 -0.50
N PRO A 204 11.10 -1.97 0.37
CA PRO A 204 9.64 -1.85 0.53
C PRO A 204 9.23 -0.51 1.14
N SER A 205 10.05 0.08 2.04
CA SER A 205 9.75 1.38 2.64
C SER A 205 9.76 2.51 1.62
N VAL A 206 10.78 2.56 0.73
CA VAL A 206 10.81 3.52 -0.38
C VAL A 206 9.66 3.30 -1.34
N GLY A 207 9.31 2.03 -1.65
CA GLY A 207 8.13 1.70 -2.43
C GLY A 207 6.84 2.27 -1.82
N GLY A 208 6.67 2.17 -0.50
CA GLY A 208 5.55 2.76 0.23
C GLY A 208 5.53 4.28 0.17
N LEU A 209 6.68 4.95 0.33
CA LEU A 209 6.81 6.42 0.20
C LEU A 209 6.47 6.91 -1.22
N ILE A 210 6.89 6.17 -2.25
CA ILE A 210 6.55 6.49 -3.64
C ILE A 210 5.03 6.35 -3.85
N ILE A 211 4.39 5.29 -3.35
CA ILE A 211 2.94 5.13 -3.41
C ILE A 211 2.25 6.32 -2.75
N ALA A 212 2.66 6.68 -1.53
CA ALA A 212 2.10 7.82 -0.81
C ALA A 212 2.25 9.13 -1.61
N SER A 213 3.41 9.37 -2.23
CA SER A 213 3.63 10.56 -3.05
C SER A 213 2.69 10.60 -4.27
N VAL A 214 2.47 9.46 -4.94
CA VAL A 214 1.55 9.36 -6.07
C VAL A 214 0.12 9.64 -5.65
N VAL A 215 -0.36 9.02 -4.57
CA VAL A 215 -1.72 9.22 -4.05
C VAL A 215 -1.96 10.69 -3.70
N ILE A 216 -1.03 11.30 -2.95
CA ILE A 216 -1.13 12.71 -2.56
C ILE A 216 -1.19 13.63 -3.78
N ASN A 217 -0.29 13.44 -4.75
CA ASN A 217 -0.28 14.26 -5.96
C ASN A 217 -1.53 14.06 -6.82
N ASP A 218 -2.01 12.82 -6.97
CA ASP A 218 -3.25 12.53 -7.69
C ASP A 218 -4.46 13.21 -7.01
N LEU A 219 -4.55 13.14 -5.68
CA LEU A 219 -5.60 13.82 -4.91
C LEU A 219 -5.53 15.34 -5.06
N LEU A 220 -4.35 15.94 -4.97
CA LEU A 220 -4.16 17.38 -5.13
C LEU A 220 -4.55 17.86 -6.53
N ASN A 221 -4.29 17.07 -7.57
CA ASN A 221 -4.58 17.39 -8.98
C ASN A 221 -6.01 17.00 -9.42
N LYS A 222 -6.78 16.32 -8.60
CA LYS A 222 -8.19 15.99 -8.89
C LYS A 222 -9.01 17.28 -8.94
N LYS A 223 -9.65 17.55 -10.06
CA LYS A 223 -10.51 18.74 -10.27
C LYS A 223 -11.83 18.59 -9.54
#